data_6b76e8dae79ff67fe458b8a8f4fef5ac
#
_entry.id   6b76e8dae79ff67fe458b8a8f4fef5ac
#
_cell.length_a   1.000
_cell.length_b   1.000
_cell.length_c   1.000
_cell.angle_alpha   90.00
_cell.angle_beta   90.00
_cell.angle_gamma   90.00
#
_symmetry.space_group_name_H-M   'P 1'
#
loop_
_entity.id
_entity.type
_entity.pdbx_description
1 polymer ?
#
loop_
_entity_poly.entity_id
_entity_poly.type
_entity_poly.pdbx_seq_one_letter_code
_entity_poly.pdbx_strand_id
1 'polypeptide(L)'
;MSRAVALIALLFLAVAVGAPRAGDEGVFYGPLLRVKDGDSLVVRVQGVEMDFRLADVDAPEIDQPYGQQAKRELASLAAGKQLVLKPIDTDRYGRTIAHVWNGDTYLNEQMVKRGAAWFYAEFAHGPTLYGVEQEARKAKLGLWALPLKDRVEPWVWRERKRKHARN
;
A
#
# COMPACT_ATOMS: atom_id res chain seq x y z
N MET A 1 -26.17 43.80 -43.79
CA MET A 1 -26.42 43.03 -42.54
C MET A 1 -25.44 41.86 -42.55
N SER A 2 -24.30 42.04 -41.88
CA SER A 2 -23.22 41.05 -41.85
C SER A 2 -23.27 40.27 -40.50
N ARG A 3 -23.45 38.95 -40.59
CA ARG A 3 -23.45 38.06 -39.41
C ARG A 3 -22.03 37.58 -39.18
N ALA A 4 -21.44 38.04 -38.08
CA ALA A 4 -20.15 37.53 -37.56
C ALA A 4 -20.40 36.18 -36.91
N VAL A 5 -19.75 35.12 -37.40
CA VAL A 5 -19.72 33.79 -36.77
C VAL A 5 -18.49 33.76 -35.84
N ALA A 6 -18.76 33.73 -34.55
CA ALA A 6 -17.69 33.57 -33.53
C ALA A 6 -17.26 32.10 -33.47
N LEU A 7 -16.02 31.84 -33.83
CA LEU A 7 -15.37 30.53 -33.74
C LEU A 7 -14.86 30.37 -32.31
N ILE A 8 -15.50 29.52 -31.50
CA ILE A 8 -15.02 29.14 -30.17
C ILE A 8 -13.98 28.05 -30.35
N ALA A 9 -12.72 28.39 -30.19
CA ALA A 9 -11.63 27.43 -30.16
C ALA A 9 -11.63 26.71 -28.79
N LEU A 10 -12.02 25.44 -28.77
CA LEU A 10 -11.88 24.57 -27.61
C LEU A 10 -10.39 24.21 -27.46
N LEU A 11 -9.73 24.78 -26.46
CA LEU A 11 -8.35 24.43 -26.10
C LEU A 11 -8.36 23.09 -25.36
N PHE A 12 -8.05 21.98 -26.01
CA PHE A 12 -7.77 20.70 -25.36
C PHE A 12 -6.42 20.81 -24.66
N LEU A 13 -6.45 20.95 -23.33
CA LEU A 13 -5.25 20.82 -22.51
C LEU A 13 -4.86 19.33 -22.46
N ALA A 14 -3.96 18.91 -23.33
CA ALA A 14 -3.38 17.58 -23.29
C ALA A 14 -2.52 17.47 -22.02
N VAL A 15 -3.02 16.75 -21.03
CA VAL A 15 -2.19 16.30 -19.90
C VAL A 15 -1.15 15.35 -20.48
N ALA A 16 0.08 15.80 -20.61
CA ALA A 16 1.21 14.98 -21.01
C ALA A 16 1.44 13.92 -19.90
N VAL A 17 0.94 12.71 -20.13
CA VAL A 17 1.42 11.53 -19.40
C VAL A 17 2.88 11.37 -19.80
N GLY A 18 3.80 11.68 -18.88
CA GLY A 18 5.22 11.58 -19.13
C GLY A 18 5.59 10.18 -19.61
N ALA A 19 6.34 10.10 -20.72
CA ALA A 19 6.86 8.84 -21.22
C ALA A 19 7.73 8.18 -20.14
N PRO A 20 7.72 6.82 -20.01
CA PRO A 20 8.56 6.10 -19.07
C PRO A 20 10.04 6.46 -19.32
N ARG A 21 10.77 6.78 -18.25
CA ARG A 21 12.20 7.07 -18.31
C ARG A 21 12.97 5.76 -18.48
N ALA A 22 14.10 5.80 -19.21
CA ALA A 22 15.06 4.69 -19.26
C ALA A 22 15.51 4.39 -17.81
N GLY A 23 15.18 3.20 -17.29
CA GLY A 23 15.34 2.77 -15.89
C GLY A 23 14.06 2.33 -15.20
N ASP A 24 12.88 2.52 -15.83
CA ASP A 24 11.58 2.14 -15.30
C ASP A 24 11.13 0.72 -15.71
N GLU A 25 12.04 -0.12 -16.22
CA GLU A 25 11.71 -1.51 -16.52
C GLU A 25 11.20 -2.21 -15.25
N GLY A 26 9.95 -2.68 -15.30
CA GLY A 26 9.29 -3.35 -14.19
C GLY A 26 8.62 -2.44 -13.15
N VAL A 27 8.63 -1.11 -13.31
CA VAL A 27 7.89 -0.20 -12.42
C VAL A 27 6.47 0.01 -12.94
N PHE A 28 5.49 -0.11 -12.05
CA PHE A 28 4.10 0.15 -12.35
C PHE A 28 3.67 1.53 -11.85
N TYR A 29 2.74 2.15 -12.59
CA TYR A 29 2.15 3.44 -12.25
C TYR A 29 0.63 3.34 -12.37
N GLY A 30 -0.10 3.87 -11.39
CA GLY A 30 -1.55 3.86 -11.50
C GLY A 30 -2.28 4.51 -10.32
N PRO A 31 -3.54 4.90 -10.54
CA PRO A 31 -4.39 5.37 -9.47
C PRO A 31 -4.83 4.22 -8.58
N LEU A 32 -4.91 4.49 -7.27
CA LEU A 32 -5.54 3.60 -6.31
C LEU A 32 -7.01 3.38 -6.69
N LEU A 33 -7.47 2.13 -6.74
CA LEU A 33 -8.88 1.79 -6.88
C LEU A 33 -9.53 1.48 -5.54
N ARG A 34 -8.87 0.66 -4.71
CA ARG A 34 -9.35 0.31 -3.37
C ARG A 34 -8.24 -0.28 -2.52
N VAL A 35 -8.38 -0.15 -1.22
CA VAL A 35 -7.56 -0.84 -0.21
C VAL A 35 -8.33 -2.05 0.30
N LYS A 36 -7.72 -3.22 0.32
CA LYS A 36 -8.32 -4.49 0.78
C LYS A 36 -8.19 -4.64 2.30
N ASP A 37 -6.98 -4.44 2.80
CA ASP A 37 -6.60 -4.53 4.21
C ASP A 37 -5.42 -3.58 4.50
N GLY A 38 -4.68 -3.78 5.60
CA GLY A 38 -3.60 -2.88 6.02
C GLY A 38 -2.31 -3.00 5.19
N ASP A 39 -2.17 -3.99 4.32
CA ASP A 39 -0.99 -4.17 3.46
C ASP A 39 -1.31 -4.53 2.01
N SER A 40 -2.58 -4.54 1.61
CA SER A 40 -3.00 -4.96 0.28
C SER A 40 -3.91 -3.92 -0.38
N LEU A 41 -3.62 -3.60 -1.63
CA LEU A 41 -4.34 -2.59 -2.40
C LEU A 41 -4.50 -3.02 -3.86
N VAL A 42 -5.47 -2.43 -4.54
CA VAL A 42 -5.73 -2.62 -5.97
C VAL A 42 -5.47 -1.32 -6.70
N VAL A 43 -4.66 -1.39 -7.74
CA VAL A 43 -4.26 -0.25 -8.57
C VAL A 43 -4.64 -0.54 -10.01
N ARG A 44 -5.07 0.49 -10.74
CA ARG A 44 -5.27 0.39 -12.19
C ARG A 44 -3.99 0.70 -12.93
N VAL A 45 -3.35 -0.33 -13.49
CA VAL A 45 -2.13 -0.22 -14.27
C VAL A 45 -2.47 -0.44 -15.73
N GLN A 46 -2.21 0.55 -16.59
CA GLN A 46 -2.50 0.47 -18.03
C GLN A 46 -3.93 -0.02 -18.36
N GLY A 47 -4.91 0.41 -17.54
CA GLY A 47 -6.31 0.02 -17.72
C GLY A 47 -6.73 -1.28 -17.03
N VAL A 48 -5.79 -2.08 -16.53
CA VAL A 48 -6.04 -3.36 -15.85
C VAL A 48 -6.00 -3.19 -14.34
N GLU A 49 -6.93 -3.82 -13.62
CA GLU A 49 -6.89 -3.90 -12.15
C GLU A 49 -5.87 -4.95 -11.72
N MET A 50 -4.91 -4.54 -10.91
CA MET A 50 -3.87 -5.41 -10.36
C MET A 50 -3.86 -5.37 -8.84
N ASP A 51 -3.69 -6.54 -8.24
CA ASP A 51 -3.55 -6.72 -6.79
C ASP A 51 -2.09 -6.60 -6.37
N PHE A 52 -1.83 -5.70 -5.42
CA PHE A 52 -0.51 -5.50 -4.84
C PHE A 52 -0.53 -5.74 -3.34
N ARG A 53 0.56 -6.34 -2.84
CA ARG A 53 0.87 -6.45 -1.42
C ARG A 53 2.12 -5.63 -1.12
N LEU A 54 2.09 -4.85 -0.04
CA LEU A 54 3.25 -4.11 0.42
C LEU A 54 4.36 -5.09 0.82
N ALA A 55 5.56 -4.89 0.28
CA ALA A 55 6.75 -5.65 0.64
C ALA A 55 7.21 -5.36 2.07
N ASP A 56 7.91 -6.31 2.69
CA ASP A 56 8.62 -6.18 3.95
C ASP A 56 7.76 -5.87 5.18
N VAL A 57 6.42 -5.81 5.03
CA VAL A 57 5.49 -5.51 6.12
C VAL A 57 4.36 -6.54 6.19
N ASP A 58 3.77 -6.70 7.36
CA ASP A 58 2.58 -7.52 7.58
C ASP A 58 1.64 -6.78 8.53
N ALA A 59 0.48 -6.39 8.01
CA ALA A 59 -0.51 -5.65 8.78
C ALA A 59 -1.49 -6.58 9.49
N PRO A 60 -2.10 -6.13 10.61
CA PRO A 60 -3.17 -6.89 11.24
C PRO A 60 -4.30 -7.21 10.26
N GLU A 61 -4.76 -8.46 10.28
CA GLU A 61 -5.90 -8.92 9.48
C GLU A 61 -7.16 -8.09 9.79
N ILE A 62 -8.10 -8.01 8.87
CA ILE A 62 -9.31 -7.18 9.02
C ILE A 62 -10.11 -7.49 10.30
N ASP A 63 -10.12 -8.76 10.71
CA ASP A 63 -10.80 -9.25 11.92
C ASP A 63 -9.89 -9.32 13.16
N GLN A 64 -8.67 -8.84 13.04
CA GLN A 64 -7.72 -8.74 14.13
C GLN A 64 -7.82 -7.36 14.82
N PRO A 65 -7.53 -7.25 16.12
CA PRO A 65 -7.36 -5.95 16.76
C PRO A 65 -6.45 -5.02 15.94
N TYR A 66 -6.90 -3.79 15.70
CA TYR A 66 -6.27 -2.80 14.83
C TYR A 66 -6.39 -3.03 13.31
N GLY A 67 -6.91 -4.14 12.82
CA GLY A 67 -6.97 -4.43 11.37
C GLY A 67 -7.73 -3.38 10.55
N GLN A 68 -8.90 -2.97 11.02
CA GLN A 68 -9.68 -1.91 10.36
C GLN A 68 -8.98 -0.54 10.39
N GLN A 69 -8.23 -0.24 11.46
CA GLN A 69 -7.43 0.98 11.56
C GLN A 69 -6.26 0.94 10.59
N ALA A 70 -5.53 -0.19 10.52
CA ALA A 70 -4.44 -0.39 9.56
C ALA A 70 -4.91 -0.17 8.11
N LYS A 71 -6.08 -0.71 7.75
CA LYS A 71 -6.70 -0.46 6.44
C LYS A 71 -6.96 1.04 6.20
N ARG A 72 -7.48 1.76 7.19
CA ARG A 72 -7.72 3.21 7.06
C ARG A 72 -6.42 4.01 6.93
N GLU A 73 -5.37 3.61 7.65
CA GLU A 73 -4.04 4.24 7.53
C GLU A 73 -3.49 4.07 6.11
N LEU A 74 -3.52 2.85 5.56
CA LEU A 74 -3.07 2.62 4.19
C LEU A 74 -3.92 3.41 3.17
N ALA A 75 -5.25 3.44 3.35
CA ALA A 75 -6.13 4.21 2.47
C ALA A 75 -5.81 5.71 2.50
N SER A 76 -5.52 6.27 3.67
CA SER A 76 -5.11 7.67 3.83
C SER A 76 -3.76 7.96 3.16
N LEU A 77 -2.79 7.06 3.33
CA LEU A 77 -1.45 7.20 2.73
C LEU A 77 -1.46 7.08 1.21
N ALA A 78 -2.29 6.19 0.68
CA ALA A 78 -2.35 5.89 -0.75
C ALA A 78 -3.28 6.82 -1.54
N ALA A 79 -4.02 7.71 -0.86
CA ALA A 79 -5.01 8.57 -1.52
C ALA A 79 -4.38 9.70 -2.36
N GLY A 80 -5.07 10.10 -3.41
CA GLY A 80 -4.96 11.40 -4.09
C GLY A 80 -4.00 11.47 -5.26
N LYS A 81 -2.88 10.73 -5.29
CA LYS A 81 -1.91 10.76 -6.41
C LYS A 81 -1.84 9.42 -7.13
N GLN A 82 -1.16 9.43 -8.27
CA GLN A 82 -0.76 8.20 -8.94
C GLN A 82 0.32 7.50 -8.11
N LEU A 83 0.09 6.23 -7.78
CA LEU A 83 1.07 5.42 -7.06
C LEU A 83 2.19 4.98 -7.99
N VAL A 84 3.38 4.87 -7.42
CA VAL A 84 4.56 4.24 -8.03
C VAL A 84 4.79 2.92 -7.31
N LEU A 85 4.82 1.81 -8.05
CA LEU A 85 4.94 0.47 -7.50
C LEU A 85 6.13 -0.25 -8.14
N LYS A 86 7.12 -0.59 -7.32
CA LYS A 86 8.31 -1.36 -7.74
C LYS A 86 8.13 -2.81 -7.31
N PRO A 87 7.76 -3.71 -8.23
CA PRO A 87 7.57 -5.13 -7.92
C PRO A 87 8.91 -5.78 -7.54
N ILE A 88 8.85 -6.73 -6.63
CA ILE A 88 10.00 -7.55 -6.22
C ILE A 88 9.71 -9.04 -6.34
N ASP A 89 8.43 -9.46 -6.20
CA ASP A 89 8.03 -10.87 -6.25
C ASP A 89 6.52 -11.00 -6.53
N THR A 90 6.05 -12.23 -6.62
CA THR A 90 4.63 -12.59 -6.68
C THR A 90 4.33 -13.64 -5.62
N ASP A 91 3.31 -13.40 -4.80
CA ASP A 91 2.96 -14.37 -3.78
C ASP A 91 2.14 -15.54 -4.34
N ARG A 92 1.95 -16.58 -3.50
CA ARG A 92 1.19 -17.79 -3.86
C ARG A 92 -0.28 -17.56 -4.23
N TYR A 93 -0.81 -16.36 -3.97
CA TYR A 93 -2.18 -15.96 -4.32
C TYR A 93 -2.24 -15.14 -5.60
N GLY A 94 -1.10 -14.92 -6.27
CA GLY A 94 -0.97 -14.14 -7.50
C GLY A 94 -0.93 -12.63 -7.29
N ARG A 95 -0.76 -12.14 -6.04
CA ARG A 95 -0.57 -10.71 -5.78
C ARG A 95 0.87 -10.31 -6.06
N THR A 96 1.06 -9.17 -6.68
CA THR A 96 2.40 -8.60 -6.87
C THR A 96 2.90 -8.00 -5.55
N ILE A 97 4.02 -8.51 -5.02
CA ILE A 97 4.69 -7.93 -3.85
C ILE A 97 5.52 -6.75 -4.35
N ALA A 98 5.31 -5.57 -3.74
CA ALA A 98 5.92 -4.34 -4.23
C ALA A 98 6.30 -3.35 -3.11
N HIS A 99 7.33 -2.56 -3.39
CA HIS A 99 7.56 -1.30 -2.71
C HIS A 99 6.67 -0.23 -3.35
N VAL A 100 5.96 0.56 -2.54
CA VAL A 100 4.92 1.48 -3.02
C VAL A 100 5.18 2.90 -2.53
N TRP A 101 5.09 3.86 -3.44
CA TRP A 101 5.20 5.29 -3.15
C TRP A 101 3.96 6.05 -3.59
N ASN A 102 3.63 7.10 -2.84
CA ASN A 102 2.68 8.14 -3.19
C ASN A 102 3.41 9.50 -3.20
N GLY A 103 3.86 9.95 -4.36
CA GLY A 103 4.84 11.02 -4.47
C GLY A 103 6.16 10.61 -3.79
N ASP A 104 6.67 11.42 -2.86
CA ASP A 104 7.91 11.13 -2.12
C ASP A 104 7.68 10.25 -0.89
N THR A 105 6.44 9.87 -0.61
CA THR A 105 6.08 9.09 0.57
C THR A 105 6.20 7.60 0.31
N TYR A 106 7.12 6.91 0.97
CA TYR A 106 7.26 5.46 0.92
C TYR A 106 6.26 4.79 1.88
N LEU A 107 5.21 4.16 1.33
CA LEU A 107 4.06 3.67 2.07
C LEU A 107 4.42 2.53 3.03
N ASN A 108 5.28 1.62 2.61
CA ASN A 108 5.69 0.45 3.39
C ASN A 108 6.32 0.91 4.74
N GLU A 109 7.26 1.85 4.68
CA GLU A 109 7.87 2.43 5.90
C GLU A 109 6.83 3.19 6.73
N GLN A 110 5.98 3.99 6.10
CA GLN A 110 4.98 4.79 6.83
C GLN A 110 3.99 3.92 7.60
N MET A 111 3.63 2.75 7.07
CA MET A 111 2.77 1.80 7.79
C MET A 111 3.44 1.31 9.07
N VAL A 112 4.72 0.96 9.02
CA VAL A 112 5.51 0.56 10.21
C VAL A 112 5.69 1.74 11.17
N LYS A 113 6.07 2.91 10.65
CA LYS A 113 6.31 4.13 11.42
C LYS A 113 5.09 4.58 12.23
N ARG A 114 3.89 4.42 11.67
CA ARG A 114 2.62 4.74 12.33
C ARG A 114 2.13 3.63 13.27
N GLY A 115 2.85 2.52 13.35
CA GLY A 115 2.40 1.33 14.07
C GLY A 115 1.14 0.71 13.45
N ALA A 116 0.99 0.79 12.14
CA ALA A 116 -0.13 0.20 11.41
C ALA A 116 0.22 -1.16 10.78
N ALA A 117 1.49 -1.53 10.75
CA ALA A 117 1.99 -2.83 10.34
C ALA A 117 3.23 -3.23 11.14
N TRP A 118 3.50 -4.52 11.18
CA TRP A 118 4.73 -5.12 11.67
C TRP A 118 5.79 -5.10 10.55
N PHE A 119 7.07 -4.95 10.91
CA PHE A 119 8.16 -5.28 10.00
C PHE A 119 8.26 -6.81 9.88
N TYR A 120 8.15 -7.33 8.65
CA TYR A 120 8.17 -8.76 8.38
C TYR A 120 9.56 -9.22 7.96
N ALA A 121 10.48 -9.31 8.92
CA ALA A 121 11.91 -9.53 8.68
C ALA A 121 12.24 -10.82 7.91
N GLU A 122 11.44 -11.90 8.10
CA GLU A 122 11.66 -13.20 7.43
C GLU A 122 11.54 -13.11 5.89
N PHE A 123 10.74 -12.16 5.41
CA PHE A 123 10.47 -11.94 3.98
C PHE A 123 10.89 -10.56 3.50
N ALA A 124 11.80 -9.89 4.24
CA ALA A 124 12.26 -8.57 3.86
C ALA A 124 13.30 -8.65 2.73
N HIS A 125 13.08 -7.86 1.67
CA HIS A 125 13.94 -7.75 0.50
C HIS A 125 14.50 -6.34 0.30
N GLY A 126 14.08 -5.40 1.15
CA GLY A 126 14.45 -3.99 1.09
C GLY A 126 15.28 -3.53 2.30
N PRO A 127 15.40 -2.21 2.48
CA PRO A 127 16.03 -1.64 3.66
C PRO A 127 15.32 -2.11 4.93
N THR A 128 16.09 -2.45 5.95
CA THR A 128 15.50 -2.89 7.21
C THR A 128 14.63 -1.81 7.85
N LEU A 129 13.39 -2.15 8.16
CA LEU A 129 12.45 -1.29 8.89
C LEU A 129 12.47 -1.57 10.41
N TYR A 130 13.40 -2.39 10.88
CA TYR A 130 13.49 -2.77 12.29
C TYR A 130 13.59 -1.54 13.22
N GLY A 131 14.48 -0.60 12.92
CA GLY A 131 14.64 0.62 13.71
C GLY A 131 13.37 1.48 13.74
N VAL A 132 12.69 1.58 12.60
CA VAL A 132 11.41 2.31 12.47
C VAL A 132 10.33 1.67 13.35
N GLU A 133 10.25 0.34 13.35
CA GLU A 133 9.33 -0.39 14.22
C GLU A 133 9.64 -0.17 15.71
N GLN A 134 10.94 -0.22 16.12
CA GLN A 134 11.32 0.00 17.51
C GLN A 134 10.92 1.40 18.00
N GLU A 135 11.06 2.43 17.16
CA GLU A 135 10.62 3.78 17.50
C GLU A 135 9.08 3.87 17.63
N ALA A 136 8.34 3.24 16.73
CA ALA A 136 6.88 3.17 16.82
C ALA A 136 6.42 2.44 18.10
N ARG A 137 7.09 1.34 18.48
CA ARG A 137 6.84 0.57 19.73
C ARG A 137 7.10 1.43 20.96
N LYS A 138 8.24 2.11 21.02
CA LYS A 138 8.65 2.99 22.12
C LYS A 138 7.66 4.14 22.30
N ALA A 139 7.22 4.75 21.20
CA ALA A 139 6.25 5.83 21.19
C ALA A 139 4.79 5.35 21.37
N LYS A 140 4.55 4.03 21.48
CA LYS A 140 3.23 3.39 21.59
C LYS A 140 2.26 3.84 20.50
N LEU A 141 2.73 3.94 19.24
CA LEU A 141 1.91 4.36 18.11
C LEU A 141 1.05 3.19 17.60
N GLY A 142 -0.13 3.50 17.11
CA GLY A 142 -1.01 2.56 16.44
C GLY A 142 -1.29 1.29 17.26
N LEU A 143 -1.02 0.12 16.68
CA LEU A 143 -1.19 -1.19 17.32
C LEU A 143 -0.36 -1.34 18.60
N TRP A 144 0.74 -0.58 18.74
CA TRP A 144 1.60 -0.59 19.92
C TRP A 144 0.97 0.08 21.15
N ALA A 145 -0.13 0.84 20.98
CA ALA A 145 -0.93 1.37 22.08
C ALA A 145 -1.91 0.34 22.67
N LEU A 146 -2.19 -0.76 21.94
CA LEU A 146 -3.09 -1.81 22.41
C LEU A 146 -2.54 -2.52 23.68
N PRO A 147 -3.39 -3.18 24.48
CA PRO A 147 -2.95 -4.13 25.48
C PRO A 147 -2.07 -5.24 24.91
N LEU A 148 -1.08 -5.74 25.65
CA LEU A 148 -0.13 -6.76 25.17
C LEU A 148 -0.81 -8.01 24.58
N LYS A 149 -1.92 -8.46 25.20
CA LYS A 149 -2.70 -9.61 24.71
C LYS A 149 -3.28 -9.43 23.32
N ASP A 150 -3.47 -8.18 22.90
CA ASP A 150 -4.10 -7.81 21.61
C ASP A 150 -3.04 -7.47 20.55
N ARG A 151 -1.73 -7.44 20.91
CA ARG A 151 -0.60 -7.22 20.00
C ARG A 151 -0.10 -8.56 19.45
N VAL A 152 -0.95 -9.25 18.73
CA VAL A 152 -0.61 -10.53 18.10
C VAL A 152 -0.07 -10.27 16.69
N GLU A 153 1.01 -10.94 16.34
CA GLU A 153 1.55 -10.88 14.99
C GLU A 153 0.55 -11.47 13.97
N PRO A 154 0.41 -10.88 12.79
CA PRO A 154 -0.57 -11.34 11.79
C PRO A 154 -0.36 -12.79 11.37
N TRP A 155 0.90 -13.25 11.22
CA TRP A 155 1.21 -14.64 10.88
C TRP A 155 0.80 -15.63 11.99
N VAL A 156 0.94 -15.25 13.27
CA VAL A 156 0.47 -16.03 14.42
C VAL A 156 -1.06 -16.07 14.45
N TRP A 157 -1.72 -14.93 14.17
CA TRP A 157 -3.17 -14.84 14.06
C TRP A 157 -3.70 -15.80 12.98
N ARG A 158 -3.13 -15.77 11.78
CA ARG A 158 -3.50 -16.68 10.66
C ARG A 158 -3.28 -18.15 11.03
N GLU A 159 -2.20 -18.47 11.74
CA GLU A 159 -1.93 -19.84 12.19
C GLU A 159 -2.99 -20.33 13.19
N ARG A 160 -3.36 -19.51 14.19
CA ARG A 160 -4.43 -19.83 15.14
C ARG A 160 -5.75 -20.09 14.44
N LYS A 161 -6.15 -19.25 13.50
CA LYS A 161 -7.37 -19.43 12.69
C LYS A 161 -7.37 -20.76 11.93
N ARG A 162 -6.24 -21.10 11.28
CA ARG A 162 -6.10 -22.38 10.56
C ARG A 162 -6.26 -23.60 11.48
N LYS A 163 -5.71 -23.53 12.69
CA LYS A 163 -5.84 -24.61 13.67
C LYS A 163 -7.30 -24.78 14.15
N HIS A 164 -8.00 -23.68 14.41
CA HIS A 164 -9.41 -23.72 14.81
C HIS A 164 -10.34 -24.22 13.71
N ALA A 165 -10.04 -23.96 12.45
CA ALA A 165 -10.86 -24.41 11.32
C ALA A 165 -10.67 -25.90 10.98
N ARG A 166 -9.68 -26.58 11.56
CA ARG A 166 -9.38 -28.02 11.36
C ARG A 166 -9.96 -28.93 12.47
N ASN A 167 -10.38 -28.34 13.58
CA ASN A 167 -11.02 -28.99 14.70
C ASN A 167 -12.55 -28.84 14.66
#